data_5b1018b831759c568b04c883aaaa3764
#
_entry.id   5b1018b831759c568b04c883aaaa3764
#
_cell.length_a   1.000
_cell.length_b   1.000
_cell.length_c   1.000
_cell.angle_alpha   90.00
_cell.angle_beta   90.00
_cell.angle_gamma   90.00
#
_symmetry.space_group_name_H-M   'P 1'
#
loop_
_entity.id
_entity.type
_entity.pdbx_description
1 polymer ?
#
loop_
_entity_poly.entity_id
_entity_poly.type
_entity_poly.pdbx_seq_one_letter_code
_entity_poly.pdbx_strand_id
1 'polypeptide(L)'
;MSVDKHRILIVDDASTNIEILNEVLGAESDSLFAMDGATALRLAVEQEPDLILLDVVMPGLDGHEVCMRLKAEPRTKGIPVIFISGLSDESDEAKGLEIGAIDYITKPFSPPIVRARVRNHLQLKRYQDMLERLSVLDGLTGIANRRRFDEALDHEWLRSRRQSTTLSLIIIDVDCFKAFNDNYGHAAGDECLKQVASVLADGVRRPGDLVARYGGEEFVVIMPETDAVGAIVIAEKLRRGVLSLALPHAFSAAGEVVSVSVGGATIDPARLGQGPEELLKLADARLYEAKHAGRNRVAWTAESIDGRPPIGEVLG
;
A
#
# COMPACT_ATOMS: atom_id res chain seq x y z
N MET A 1 23.93 18.55 -0.46
CA MET A 1 22.86 17.60 -0.77
C MET A 1 23.27 16.29 -0.10
N SER A 2 22.58 15.87 0.95
CA SER A 2 22.78 14.55 1.58
C SER A 2 22.42 13.49 0.53
N VAL A 3 23.39 12.70 0.11
CA VAL A 3 23.09 11.50 -0.70
C VAL A 3 22.43 10.54 0.26
N ASP A 4 21.15 10.24 0.06
CA ASP A 4 20.46 9.19 0.81
C ASP A 4 21.25 7.89 0.61
N LYS A 5 21.82 7.38 1.71
CA LYS A 5 22.54 6.11 1.70
C LYS A 5 21.55 4.98 1.59
N HIS A 6 21.87 3.99 0.75
CA HIS A 6 21.06 2.78 0.65
C HIS A 6 21.19 1.94 1.91
N ARG A 7 20.05 1.48 2.42
CA ARG A 7 19.99 0.58 3.57
C ARG A 7 20.08 -0.87 3.10
N ILE A 8 21.11 -1.58 3.54
CA ILE A 8 21.37 -2.97 3.13
C ILE A 8 21.35 -3.85 4.36
N LEU A 9 20.51 -4.89 4.36
CA LEU A 9 20.50 -5.91 5.41
C LEU A 9 21.43 -7.05 5.00
N ILE A 10 22.44 -7.30 5.83
CA ILE A 10 23.39 -8.41 5.68
C ILE A 10 23.02 -9.49 6.69
N VAL A 11 22.77 -10.70 6.19
CA VAL A 11 22.34 -11.85 6.99
C VAL A 11 23.33 -13.00 6.78
N ASP A 12 24.07 -13.35 7.83
CA ASP A 12 25.05 -14.47 7.83
C ASP A 12 25.28 -14.89 9.29
N ASP A 13 25.36 -16.17 9.60
CA ASP A 13 25.57 -16.68 10.95
C ASP A 13 27.01 -16.48 11.45
N ALA A 14 27.95 -16.19 10.56
CA ALA A 14 29.34 -15.86 10.85
C ALA A 14 29.59 -14.36 10.86
N SER A 15 29.87 -13.77 12.03
CA SER A 15 30.17 -12.34 12.17
C SER A 15 31.32 -11.87 11.27
N THR A 16 32.30 -12.73 11.01
CA THR A 16 33.42 -12.45 10.10
C THR A 16 32.96 -12.16 8.67
N ASN A 17 31.95 -12.90 8.17
CA ASN A 17 31.39 -12.65 6.85
C ASN A 17 30.64 -11.31 6.80
N ILE A 18 29.91 -10.99 7.84
CA ILE A 18 29.22 -9.68 7.99
C ILE A 18 30.24 -8.54 7.96
N GLU A 19 31.34 -8.67 8.73
CA GLU A 19 32.37 -7.64 8.76
C GLU A 19 33.02 -7.42 7.39
N ILE A 20 33.37 -8.50 6.67
CA ILE A 20 33.95 -8.43 5.34
C ILE A 20 32.96 -7.78 4.35
N LEU A 21 31.70 -8.20 4.35
CA LEU A 21 30.68 -7.63 3.47
C LEU A 21 30.43 -6.14 3.77
N ASN A 22 30.38 -5.77 5.05
CA ASN A 22 30.24 -4.38 5.46
C ASN A 22 31.44 -3.52 5.01
N GLU A 23 32.66 -4.03 5.12
CA GLU A 23 33.86 -3.35 4.61
C GLU A 23 33.82 -3.22 3.08
N VAL A 24 33.39 -4.28 2.37
CA VAL A 24 33.24 -4.28 0.91
C VAL A 24 32.21 -3.26 0.43
N LEU A 25 31.08 -3.10 1.13
CA LEU A 25 30.04 -2.14 0.78
C LEU A 25 30.46 -0.69 1.11
N GLY A 26 31.30 -0.51 2.14
CA GLY A 26 31.90 0.77 2.48
C GLY A 26 30.92 1.82 3.02
N ALA A 27 31.38 3.06 3.07
CA ALA A 27 30.64 4.18 3.66
C ALA A 27 29.45 4.69 2.82
N GLU A 28 29.22 4.15 1.63
CA GLU A 28 28.13 4.56 0.74
C GLU A 28 26.79 3.89 1.10
N SER A 29 26.81 2.85 1.96
CA SER A 29 25.64 2.14 2.44
C SER A 29 25.44 2.31 3.95
N ASP A 30 24.18 2.20 4.38
CA ASP A 30 23.75 2.06 5.78
C ASP A 30 23.45 0.58 6.01
N SER A 31 24.38 -0.12 6.69
CA SER A 31 24.28 -1.58 6.82
C SER A 31 23.56 -1.98 8.11
N LEU A 32 22.56 -2.85 7.97
CA LEU A 32 21.90 -3.57 9.05
C LEU A 32 22.42 -5.01 9.10
N PHE A 33 22.42 -5.64 10.28
CA PHE A 33 22.99 -6.96 10.47
C PHE A 33 22.03 -7.90 11.17
N ALA A 34 21.95 -9.15 10.70
CA ALA A 34 21.27 -10.24 11.36
C ALA A 34 22.14 -11.50 11.30
N MET A 35 22.20 -12.24 12.41
CA MET A 35 22.96 -13.50 12.50
C MET A 35 22.07 -14.74 12.46
N ASP A 36 20.77 -14.56 12.26
CA ASP A 36 19.79 -15.63 12.12
C ASP A 36 18.58 -15.18 11.29
N GLY A 37 17.83 -16.17 10.75
CA GLY A 37 16.70 -15.90 9.87
C GLY A 37 15.52 -15.20 10.56
N ALA A 38 15.27 -15.43 11.85
CA ALA A 38 14.16 -14.80 12.57
C ALA A 38 14.42 -13.29 12.78
N THR A 39 15.65 -12.94 13.14
CA THR A 39 16.10 -11.54 13.24
C THR A 39 16.06 -10.85 11.88
N ALA A 40 16.46 -11.56 10.80
CA ALA A 40 16.41 -11.03 9.44
C ALA A 40 14.98 -10.67 9.01
N LEU A 41 14.01 -11.55 9.22
CA LEU A 41 12.60 -11.30 8.91
C LEU A 41 12.03 -10.10 9.67
N ARG A 42 12.32 -10.01 10.98
CA ARG A 42 11.88 -8.88 11.80
C ARG A 42 12.47 -7.56 11.31
N LEU A 43 13.80 -7.50 11.09
CA LEU A 43 14.47 -6.30 10.61
C LEU A 43 13.99 -5.90 9.20
N ALA A 44 13.72 -6.85 8.32
CA ALA A 44 13.19 -6.56 6.99
C ALA A 44 11.84 -5.83 7.04
N VAL A 45 10.95 -6.23 7.97
CA VAL A 45 9.63 -5.59 8.17
C VAL A 45 9.76 -4.23 8.88
N GLU A 46 10.62 -4.13 9.92
CA GLU A 46 10.74 -2.92 10.73
C GLU A 46 11.53 -1.80 10.04
N GLN A 47 12.56 -2.18 9.28
CA GLN A 47 13.54 -1.24 8.73
C GLN A 47 13.43 -1.04 7.21
N GLU A 48 12.67 -1.88 6.51
CA GLU A 48 12.41 -1.82 5.07
C GLU A 48 13.70 -1.57 4.24
N PRO A 49 14.70 -2.49 4.27
CA PRO A 49 15.96 -2.29 3.58
C PRO A 49 15.78 -2.25 2.06
N ASP A 50 16.67 -1.53 1.35
CA ASP A 50 16.67 -1.42 -0.10
C ASP A 50 17.15 -2.71 -0.79
N LEU A 51 17.93 -3.56 -0.07
CA LEU A 51 18.46 -4.83 -0.55
C LEU A 51 18.84 -5.74 0.63
N ILE A 52 18.70 -7.04 0.46
CA ILE A 52 19.12 -8.04 1.43
C ILE A 52 20.21 -8.92 0.81
N LEU A 53 21.36 -9.03 1.49
CA LEU A 53 22.38 -10.06 1.27
C LEU A 53 22.12 -11.18 2.27
N LEU A 54 21.84 -12.41 1.78
CA LEU A 54 21.33 -13.49 2.61
C LEU A 54 22.15 -14.76 2.43
N ASP A 55 22.80 -15.22 3.49
CA ASP A 55 23.44 -16.53 3.48
C ASP A 55 22.38 -17.63 3.34
N VAL A 56 22.70 -18.61 2.50
CA VAL A 56 21.83 -19.78 2.29
C VAL A 56 21.92 -20.74 3.47
N VAL A 57 23.12 -20.97 4.01
CA VAL A 57 23.38 -21.98 5.04
C VAL A 57 23.44 -21.30 6.41
N MET A 58 22.34 -21.37 7.13
CA MET A 58 22.26 -20.83 8.50
C MET A 58 21.56 -21.83 9.43
N PRO A 59 21.90 -21.84 10.73
CA PRO A 59 21.22 -22.70 11.70
C PRO A 59 19.77 -22.23 11.93
N GLY A 60 18.87 -23.20 12.06
CA GLY A 60 17.46 -22.94 12.30
C GLY A 60 16.69 -22.66 11.00
N LEU A 61 16.34 -21.40 10.74
CA LEU A 61 15.75 -20.97 9.46
C LEU A 61 16.86 -20.78 8.44
N ASP A 62 16.88 -21.61 7.40
CA ASP A 62 17.84 -21.45 6.29
C ASP A 62 17.47 -20.25 5.39
N GLY A 63 18.42 -19.83 4.54
CA GLY A 63 18.22 -18.66 3.68
C GLY A 63 17.10 -18.83 2.68
N HIS A 64 16.83 -20.04 2.18
CA HIS A 64 15.73 -20.28 1.26
C HIS A 64 14.38 -20.08 1.93
N GLU A 65 14.22 -20.58 3.17
CA GLU A 65 12.99 -20.40 3.94
C GLU A 65 12.77 -18.93 4.32
N VAL A 66 13.84 -18.20 4.69
CA VAL A 66 13.78 -16.75 4.92
C VAL A 66 13.33 -16.03 3.66
N CYS A 67 13.90 -16.35 2.48
CA CYS A 67 13.52 -15.72 1.23
C CYS A 67 12.05 -15.98 0.87
N MET A 68 11.57 -17.22 0.99
CA MET A 68 10.16 -17.55 0.76
C MET A 68 9.22 -16.72 1.64
N ARG A 69 9.53 -16.57 2.93
CA ARG A 69 8.72 -15.77 3.85
C ARG A 69 8.75 -14.27 3.50
N LEU A 70 9.93 -13.74 3.13
CA LEU A 70 10.06 -12.36 2.64
C LEU A 70 9.21 -12.10 1.40
N LYS A 71 9.17 -13.07 0.47
CA LYS A 71 8.40 -12.94 -0.78
C LYS A 71 6.90 -13.15 -0.61
N ALA A 72 6.48 -13.84 0.44
CA ALA A 72 5.07 -14.01 0.80
C ALA A 72 4.49 -12.79 1.56
N GLU A 73 5.31 -11.98 2.23
CA GLU A 73 4.87 -10.84 3.02
C GLU A 73 4.74 -9.57 2.15
N PRO A 74 3.56 -8.92 2.08
CA PRO A 74 3.31 -7.74 1.24
C PRO A 74 4.32 -6.60 1.45
N ARG A 75 4.80 -6.37 2.67
CA ARG A 75 5.75 -5.29 2.99
C ARG A 75 7.17 -5.56 2.54
N THR A 76 7.55 -6.82 2.40
CA THR A 76 8.94 -7.23 2.09
C THR A 76 9.10 -7.89 0.73
N LYS A 77 8.02 -8.31 0.06
CA LYS A 77 8.06 -9.00 -1.24
C LYS A 77 8.82 -8.23 -2.33
N GLY A 78 8.78 -6.90 -2.29
CA GLY A 78 9.46 -6.02 -3.24
C GLY A 78 10.95 -5.80 -2.96
N ILE A 79 11.47 -6.26 -1.81
CA ILE A 79 12.88 -6.11 -1.46
C ILE A 79 13.71 -7.10 -2.26
N PRO A 80 14.72 -6.66 -3.03
CA PRO A 80 15.63 -7.56 -3.74
C PRO A 80 16.47 -8.37 -2.75
N VAL A 81 16.55 -9.69 -2.98
CA VAL A 81 17.35 -10.62 -2.18
C VAL A 81 18.45 -11.20 -3.08
N ILE A 82 19.70 -11.06 -2.65
CA ILE A 82 20.86 -11.69 -3.26
C ILE A 82 21.35 -12.77 -2.29
N PHE A 83 21.38 -14.02 -2.74
CA PHE A 83 21.94 -15.09 -1.93
C PHE A 83 23.48 -15.06 -1.90
N ILE A 84 24.04 -15.44 -0.76
CA ILE A 84 25.46 -15.69 -0.58
C ILE A 84 25.60 -17.16 -0.24
N SER A 85 26.29 -17.93 -1.09
CA SER A 85 26.40 -19.40 -0.93
C SER A 85 27.82 -19.89 -1.08
N GLY A 86 28.18 -20.90 -0.29
CA GLY A 86 29.42 -21.65 -0.45
C GLY A 86 29.31 -22.85 -1.43
N LEU A 87 28.09 -23.13 -1.88
CA LEU A 87 27.81 -24.24 -2.79
C LEU A 87 27.76 -23.72 -4.23
N SER A 88 28.59 -24.31 -5.09
CA SER A 88 28.65 -24.02 -6.52
C SER A 88 27.79 -25.00 -7.34
N ASP A 89 26.71 -25.54 -6.75
CA ASP A 89 25.86 -26.49 -7.47
C ASP A 89 24.80 -25.73 -8.25
N GLU A 90 24.81 -25.85 -9.58
CA GLU A 90 23.85 -25.17 -10.49
C GLU A 90 22.39 -25.44 -10.10
N SER A 91 22.11 -26.60 -9.46
CA SER A 91 20.79 -26.96 -8.99
C SER A 91 20.30 -26.09 -7.82
N ASP A 92 21.18 -25.65 -6.93
CA ASP A 92 20.85 -24.81 -5.79
C ASP A 92 20.67 -23.33 -6.20
N GLU A 93 21.47 -22.87 -7.17
CA GLU A 93 21.28 -21.55 -7.77
C GLU A 93 19.93 -21.43 -8.49
N ALA A 94 19.58 -22.42 -9.32
CA ALA A 94 18.30 -22.46 -10.03
C ALA A 94 17.11 -22.44 -9.05
N LYS A 95 17.18 -23.26 -8.01
CA LYS A 95 16.14 -23.32 -6.96
C LYS A 95 15.97 -21.99 -6.24
N GLY A 96 17.05 -21.30 -5.91
CA GLY A 96 16.99 -20.01 -5.25
C GLY A 96 16.38 -18.91 -6.10
N LEU A 97 16.65 -18.89 -7.39
CA LEU A 97 16.02 -17.96 -8.33
C LEU A 97 14.52 -18.24 -8.49
N GLU A 98 14.10 -19.52 -8.50
CA GLU A 98 12.67 -19.90 -8.50
C GLU A 98 11.93 -19.44 -7.24
N ILE A 99 12.60 -19.40 -6.10
CA ILE A 99 12.04 -18.91 -4.82
C ILE A 99 11.84 -17.38 -4.84
N GLY A 100 12.49 -16.67 -5.78
CA GLY A 100 12.34 -15.24 -5.96
C GLY A 100 13.54 -14.40 -5.54
N ALA A 101 14.71 -15.01 -5.30
CA ALA A 101 15.96 -14.27 -5.25
C ALA A 101 16.30 -13.71 -6.64
N ILE A 102 17.03 -12.59 -6.67
CA ILE A 102 17.36 -11.89 -7.92
C ILE A 102 18.77 -12.21 -8.42
N ASP A 103 19.63 -12.73 -7.56
CA ASP A 103 21.03 -13.03 -7.89
C ASP A 103 21.69 -13.91 -6.84
N TYR A 104 22.90 -14.39 -7.16
CA TYR A 104 23.74 -15.22 -6.32
C TYR A 104 25.18 -14.69 -6.25
N ILE A 105 25.81 -14.81 -5.10
CA ILE A 105 27.23 -14.53 -4.87
C ILE A 105 27.87 -15.75 -4.22
N THR A 106 28.88 -16.34 -4.87
CA THR A 106 29.58 -17.52 -4.33
C THR A 106 30.66 -17.14 -3.32
N LYS A 107 30.81 -17.92 -2.25
CA LYS A 107 31.94 -17.86 -1.31
C LYS A 107 33.13 -18.69 -1.86
N PRO A 108 34.40 -18.21 -1.78
CA PRO A 108 34.80 -16.93 -1.20
C PRO A 108 34.45 -15.77 -2.13
N PHE A 109 33.85 -14.70 -1.57
CA PHE A 109 33.40 -13.58 -2.37
C PHE A 109 34.53 -12.67 -2.81
N SER A 110 34.45 -12.25 -4.07
CA SER A 110 35.32 -11.22 -4.63
C SER A 110 34.74 -9.83 -4.35
N PRO A 111 35.43 -8.95 -3.60
CA PRO A 111 34.94 -7.61 -3.30
C PRO A 111 34.45 -6.81 -4.51
N PRO A 112 35.18 -6.80 -5.67
CA PRO A 112 34.69 -6.10 -6.87
C PRO A 112 33.37 -6.67 -7.40
N ILE A 113 33.17 -8.00 -7.34
CA ILE A 113 31.96 -8.66 -7.81
C ILE A 113 30.77 -8.32 -6.90
N VAL A 114 30.97 -8.40 -5.57
CA VAL A 114 29.93 -8.04 -4.59
C VAL A 114 29.47 -6.59 -4.84
N ARG A 115 30.40 -5.64 -4.89
CA ARG A 115 30.08 -4.23 -5.15
C ARG A 115 29.34 -4.03 -6.48
N ALA A 116 29.77 -4.70 -7.54
CA ALA A 116 29.14 -4.55 -8.85
C ALA A 116 27.69 -5.06 -8.84
N ARG A 117 27.44 -6.26 -8.26
CA ARG A 117 26.10 -6.86 -8.19
C ARG A 117 25.16 -6.02 -7.31
N VAL A 118 25.58 -5.67 -6.10
CA VAL A 118 24.80 -4.83 -5.19
C VAL A 118 24.43 -3.51 -5.85
N ARG A 119 25.41 -2.81 -6.44
CA ARG A 119 25.16 -1.53 -7.12
C ARG A 119 24.17 -1.69 -8.29
N ASN A 120 24.31 -2.71 -9.11
CA ASN A 120 23.42 -2.95 -10.23
C ASN A 120 21.97 -3.19 -9.77
N HIS A 121 21.77 -4.02 -8.73
CA HIS A 121 20.44 -4.32 -8.22
C HIS A 121 19.81 -3.14 -7.47
N LEU A 122 20.58 -2.35 -6.73
CA LEU A 122 20.10 -1.08 -6.15
C LEU A 122 19.69 -0.08 -7.24
N GLN A 123 20.44 -0.02 -8.33
CA GLN A 123 20.09 0.86 -9.46
C GLN A 123 18.81 0.38 -10.16
N LEU A 124 18.63 -0.93 -10.38
CA LEU A 124 17.40 -1.49 -10.92
C LEU A 124 16.20 -1.22 -10.01
N LYS A 125 16.34 -1.44 -8.70
CA LYS A 125 15.32 -1.10 -7.70
C LYS A 125 14.95 0.38 -7.78
N ARG A 126 15.93 1.26 -7.84
CA ARG A 126 15.71 2.71 -7.98
C ARG A 126 14.95 3.07 -9.27
N TYR A 127 15.25 2.42 -10.40
CA TYR A 127 14.50 2.65 -11.64
C TYR A 127 13.07 2.12 -11.55
N GLN A 128 12.85 0.97 -10.92
CA GLN A 128 11.51 0.45 -10.67
C GLN A 128 10.69 1.39 -9.80
N ASP A 129 11.25 1.85 -8.67
CA ASP A 129 10.60 2.80 -7.77
C ASP A 129 10.32 4.14 -8.47
N MET A 130 11.23 4.59 -9.35
CA MET A 130 11.02 5.80 -10.16
C MET A 130 9.88 5.63 -11.18
N LEU A 131 9.81 4.49 -11.86
CA LEU A 131 8.71 4.16 -12.78
C LEU A 131 7.38 4.04 -12.04
N GLU A 132 7.35 3.39 -10.88
CA GLU A 132 6.17 3.34 -10.02
C GLU A 132 5.75 4.74 -9.55
N ARG A 133 6.74 5.59 -9.23
CA ARG A 133 6.49 7.00 -8.90
C ARG A 133 5.96 7.83 -10.07
N LEU A 134 6.28 7.49 -11.30
CA LEU A 134 5.74 8.14 -12.49
C LEU A 134 4.36 7.61 -12.87
N SER A 135 4.01 6.40 -12.44
CA SER A 135 2.65 5.87 -12.62
C SER A 135 1.66 6.67 -11.79
N VAL A 136 0.59 7.12 -12.39
CA VAL A 136 -0.56 7.77 -11.73
C VAL A 136 -1.70 6.80 -11.47
N LEU A 137 -1.55 5.55 -11.93
CA LEU A 137 -2.56 4.50 -11.82
C LEU A 137 -2.10 3.40 -10.85
N ASP A 138 -3.07 2.78 -10.18
CA ASP A 138 -2.88 1.57 -9.39
C ASP A 138 -2.75 0.36 -10.33
N GLY A 139 -1.69 -0.41 -10.15
CA GLY A 139 -1.34 -1.53 -11.04
C GLY A 139 -2.34 -2.69 -11.04
N LEU A 140 -3.15 -2.86 -9.98
CA LEU A 140 -4.15 -3.90 -9.90
C LEU A 140 -5.48 -3.46 -10.52
N THR A 141 -5.95 -2.28 -10.14
CA THR A 141 -7.32 -1.83 -10.41
C THR A 141 -7.43 -0.89 -11.62
N GLY A 142 -6.31 -0.31 -12.07
CA GLY A 142 -6.27 0.62 -13.21
C GLY A 142 -6.88 2.01 -12.96
N ILE A 143 -7.43 2.29 -11.77
CA ILE A 143 -7.86 3.63 -11.35
C ILE A 143 -6.66 4.41 -10.79
N ALA A 144 -6.83 5.67 -10.41
CA ALA A 144 -5.76 6.45 -9.82
C ALA A 144 -5.20 5.77 -8.55
N ASN A 145 -3.90 5.90 -8.34
CA ASN A 145 -3.24 5.42 -7.12
C ASN A 145 -3.25 6.48 -6.01
N ARG A 146 -2.81 6.10 -4.81
CA ARG A 146 -2.73 6.97 -3.64
C ARG A 146 -1.98 8.27 -3.92
N ARG A 147 -0.85 8.19 -4.61
CA ARG A 147 -0.05 9.38 -4.93
C ARG A 147 -0.83 10.38 -5.78
N ARG A 148 -1.54 9.90 -6.82
CA ARG A 148 -2.39 10.75 -7.65
C ARG A 148 -3.52 11.36 -6.85
N PHE A 149 -4.05 10.63 -5.87
CA PHE A 149 -5.03 11.15 -4.93
C PHE A 149 -4.45 12.28 -4.07
N ASP A 150 -3.27 12.09 -3.45
CA ASP A 150 -2.64 13.10 -2.58
C ASP A 150 -2.37 14.40 -3.38
N GLU A 151 -1.81 14.30 -4.59
CA GLU A 151 -1.58 15.45 -5.48
C GLU A 151 -2.89 16.18 -5.86
N ALA A 152 -3.94 15.42 -6.14
CA ALA A 152 -5.23 15.97 -6.51
C ALA A 152 -5.94 16.63 -5.32
N LEU A 153 -5.85 16.05 -4.14
CA LEU A 153 -6.44 16.60 -2.92
C LEU A 153 -5.79 17.95 -2.57
N ASP A 154 -4.47 18.05 -2.62
CA ASP A 154 -3.73 19.30 -2.40
C ASP A 154 -4.14 20.38 -3.41
N HIS A 155 -4.23 20.01 -4.69
CA HIS A 155 -4.62 20.92 -5.75
C HIS A 155 -6.05 21.43 -5.57
N GLU A 156 -7.02 20.53 -5.36
CA GLU A 156 -8.43 20.90 -5.20
C GLU A 156 -8.69 21.64 -3.88
N TRP A 157 -7.94 21.34 -2.82
CA TRP A 157 -7.96 22.13 -1.58
C TRP A 157 -7.61 23.60 -1.83
N LEU A 158 -6.48 23.85 -2.47
CA LEU A 158 -6.04 25.21 -2.80
C LEU A 158 -6.97 25.91 -3.78
N ARG A 159 -7.56 25.16 -4.71
CA ARG A 159 -8.53 25.68 -5.67
C ARG A 159 -9.82 26.07 -4.98
N SER A 160 -10.42 25.17 -4.21
CA SER A 160 -11.68 25.41 -3.48
C SER A 160 -11.54 26.55 -2.48
N ARG A 161 -10.37 26.63 -1.79
CA ARG A 161 -10.08 27.75 -0.88
C ARG A 161 -10.06 29.11 -1.58
N ARG A 162 -9.49 29.18 -2.81
CA ARG A 162 -9.45 30.44 -3.59
C ARG A 162 -10.81 30.84 -4.14
N GLN A 163 -11.63 29.84 -4.49
CA GLN A 163 -12.94 30.05 -5.11
C GLN A 163 -14.08 30.12 -4.08
N SER A 164 -13.79 29.86 -2.81
CA SER A 164 -14.80 29.71 -1.73
C SER A 164 -15.90 28.71 -2.11
N THR A 165 -15.47 27.56 -2.63
CA THR A 165 -16.35 26.45 -3.00
C THR A 165 -16.17 25.29 -2.02
N THR A 166 -17.19 24.45 -1.88
CA THR A 166 -17.14 23.25 -1.06
C THR A 166 -16.25 22.18 -1.68
N LEU A 167 -15.62 21.39 -0.82
CA LEU A 167 -14.86 20.18 -1.19
C LEU A 167 -15.40 19.01 -0.39
N SER A 168 -15.83 17.95 -1.08
CA SER A 168 -16.29 16.71 -0.46
C SER A 168 -15.28 15.58 -0.71
N LEU A 169 -15.12 14.72 0.29
CA LEU A 169 -14.26 13.53 0.27
C LEU A 169 -15.02 12.32 0.77
N ILE A 170 -14.85 11.20 0.09
CA ILE A 170 -15.34 9.88 0.50
C ILE A 170 -14.16 8.95 0.72
N ILE A 171 -14.20 8.17 1.80
CA ILE A 171 -13.35 7.00 2.02
C ILE A 171 -14.26 5.77 2.01
N ILE A 172 -13.89 4.75 1.28
CA ILE A 172 -14.65 3.51 1.07
C ILE A 172 -13.74 2.34 1.46
N ASP A 173 -14.27 1.39 2.20
CA ASP A 173 -13.56 0.18 2.59
C ASP A 173 -14.44 -1.04 2.31
N VAL A 174 -13.83 -2.09 1.74
CA VAL A 174 -14.55 -3.33 1.44
C VAL A 174 -14.75 -4.12 2.72
N ASP A 175 -16.00 -4.32 3.10
CA ASP A 175 -16.38 -4.97 4.36
C ASP A 175 -15.86 -6.40 4.46
N CYS A 176 -15.19 -6.71 5.58
CA CYS A 176 -14.69 -8.05 5.89
C CYS A 176 -13.72 -8.62 4.83
N PHE A 177 -12.97 -7.77 4.09
CA PHE A 177 -12.12 -8.20 2.98
C PHE A 177 -11.02 -9.19 3.40
N LYS A 178 -10.47 -9.06 4.60
CA LYS A 178 -9.54 -10.05 5.13
C LYS A 178 -10.17 -11.44 5.20
N ALA A 179 -11.39 -11.56 5.72
CA ALA A 179 -12.11 -12.84 5.76
C ALA A 179 -12.42 -13.37 4.34
N PHE A 180 -12.64 -12.48 3.37
CA PHE A 180 -12.77 -12.85 1.97
C PHE A 180 -11.48 -13.52 1.46
N ASN A 181 -10.33 -12.86 1.63
CA ASN A 181 -9.04 -13.40 1.21
C ASN A 181 -8.68 -14.71 1.90
N ASP A 182 -8.92 -14.80 3.22
CA ASP A 182 -8.61 -16.00 4.01
C ASP A 182 -9.40 -17.22 3.55
N ASN A 183 -10.60 -17.05 2.99
CA ASN A 183 -11.48 -18.15 2.58
C ASN A 183 -11.53 -18.40 1.06
N TYR A 184 -11.37 -17.35 0.22
CA TYR A 184 -11.46 -17.49 -1.24
C TYR A 184 -10.09 -17.36 -1.93
N GLY A 185 -9.05 -16.98 -1.19
CA GLY A 185 -7.69 -16.78 -1.70
C GLY A 185 -7.46 -15.39 -2.29
N HIS A 186 -6.18 -14.96 -2.30
CA HIS A 186 -5.78 -13.63 -2.77
C HIS A 186 -6.14 -13.34 -4.24
N ALA A 187 -6.09 -14.35 -5.11
CA ALA A 187 -6.47 -14.17 -6.52
C ALA A 187 -7.94 -13.79 -6.68
N ALA A 188 -8.84 -14.36 -5.87
CA ALA A 188 -10.25 -14.00 -5.84
C ALA A 188 -10.44 -12.60 -5.23
N GLY A 189 -9.65 -12.24 -4.22
CA GLY A 189 -9.63 -10.90 -3.64
C GLY A 189 -9.20 -9.83 -4.64
N ASP A 190 -8.16 -10.09 -5.41
CA ASP A 190 -7.70 -9.19 -6.47
C ASP A 190 -8.78 -8.94 -7.52
N GLU A 191 -9.51 -9.99 -7.93
CA GLU A 191 -10.62 -9.86 -8.88
C GLU A 191 -11.81 -9.11 -8.29
N CYS A 192 -12.10 -9.34 -7.00
CA CYS A 192 -13.09 -8.56 -6.26
C CYS A 192 -12.74 -7.05 -6.27
N LEU A 193 -11.50 -6.69 -5.94
CA LEU A 193 -11.04 -5.28 -5.94
C LEU A 193 -11.13 -4.63 -7.32
N LYS A 194 -10.82 -5.36 -8.41
CA LYS A 194 -10.98 -4.86 -9.78
C LYS A 194 -12.44 -4.54 -10.10
N GLN A 195 -13.36 -5.42 -9.74
CA GLN A 195 -14.79 -5.22 -9.98
C GLN A 195 -15.33 -4.05 -9.15
N VAL A 196 -14.94 -3.95 -7.87
CA VAL A 196 -15.28 -2.81 -7.01
C VAL A 196 -14.75 -1.51 -7.63
N ALA A 197 -13.49 -1.46 -8.02
CA ALA A 197 -12.87 -0.28 -8.64
C ALA A 197 -13.61 0.16 -9.92
N SER A 198 -14.01 -0.80 -10.76
CA SER A 198 -14.78 -0.52 -11.99
C SER A 198 -16.12 0.13 -11.67
N VAL A 199 -16.86 -0.38 -10.68
CA VAL A 199 -18.15 0.18 -10.24
C VAL A 199 -17.96 1.61 -9.70
N LEU A 200 -16.91 1.83 -8.90
CA LEU A 200 -16.63 3.14 -8.33
C LEU A 200 -16.28 4.16 -9.44
N ALA A 201 -15.44 3.77 -10.39
CA ALA A 201 -15.07 4.62 -11.53
C ALA A 201 -16.27 4.96 -12.42
N ASP A 202 -17.14 3.99 -12.70
CA ASP A 202 -18.37 4.20 -13.46
C ASP A 202 -19.42 5.05 -12.72
N GLY A 203 -19.37 5.03 -11.40
CA GLY A 203 -20.25 5.81 -10.53
C GLY A 203 -19.92 7.30 -10.48
N VAL A 204 -18.66 7.67 -10.75
CA VAL A 204 -18.10 9.03 -10.62
C VAL A 204 -17.64 9.50 -12.01
N ARG A 205 -18.45 10.29 -12.69
CA ARG A 205 -18.21 10.68 -14.10
C ARG A 205 -18.04 12.18 -14.34
N ARG A 206 -18.11 13.02 -13.29
CA ARG A 206 -17.97 14.48 -13.46
C ARG A 206 -16.49 14.83 -13.72
N PRO A 207 -16.18 15.68 -14.70
CA PRO A 207 -14.85 16.23 -14.85
C PRO A 207 -14.44 16.93 -13.55
N GLY A 208 -13.31 16.56 -12.99
CA GLY A 208 -12.81 17.09 -11.72
C GLY A 208 -13.00 16.14 -10.54
N ASP A 209 -13.97 15.23 -10.59
CA ASP A 209 -14.05 14.15 -9.58
C ASP A 209 -12.94 13.11 -9.83
N LEU A 210 -12.38 12.59 -8.76
CA LEU A 210 -11.31 11.58 -8.84
C LEU A 210 -11.65 10.39 -7.95
N VAL A 211 -11.56 9.18 -8.53
CA VAL A 211 -11.59 7.91 -7.78
C VAL A 211 -10.18 7.34 -7.74
N ALA A 212 -9.70 6.96 -6.57
CA ALA A 212 -8.39 6.36 -6.40
C ALA A 212 -8.42 5.18 -5.43
N ARG A 213 -7.48 4.26 -5.59
CA ARG A 213 -7.18 3.24 -4.58
C ARG A 213 -6.19 3.82 -3.57
N TYR A 214 -6.62 3.90 -2.31
CA TYR A 214 -5.82 4.48 -1.23
C TYR A 214 -4.79 3.50 -0.69
N GLY A 215 -5.15 2.22 -0.60
CA GLY A 215 -4.28 1.11 -0.22
C GLY A 215 -5.08 -0.11 0.22
N GLY A 216 -4.55 -1.32 0.01
CA GLY A 216 -5.26 -2.54 0.37
C GLY A 216 -6.65 -2.62 -0.25
N GLU A 217 -7.68 -2.64 0.59
CA GLU A 217 -9.10 -2.66 0.24
C GLU A 217 -9.79 -1.29 0.32
N GLU A 218 -9.01 -0.21 0.50
CA GLU A 218 -9.52 1.14 0.68
C GLU A 218 -9.49 1.94 -0.61
N PHE A 219 -10.59 2.63 -0.88
CA PHE A 219 -10.77 3.54 -2.01
C PHE A 219 -11.17 4.93 -1.51
N VAL A 220 -10.85 5.95 -2.31
CA VAL A 220 -11.17 7.34 -1.99
C VAL A 220 -11.76 8.05 -3.20
N VAL A 221 -12.65 9.02 -2.94
CA VAL A 221 -13.23 9.86 -3.98
C VAL A 221 -13.15 11.33 -3.57
N ILE A 222 -12.55 12.15 -4.44
CA ILE A 222 -12.54 13.61 -4.31
C ILE A 222 -13.65 14.17 -5.19
N MET A 223 -14.46 15.07 -4.64
CA MET A 223 -15.58 15.72 -5.34
C MET A 223 -15.53 17.22 -5.11
N PRO A 224 -14.82 17.99 -5.95
CA PRO A 224 -14.82 19.45 -5.90
C PRO A 224 -16.21 20.02 -6.20
N GLU A 225 -16.50 21.20 -5.66
CA GLU A 225 -17.73 21.95 -5.94
C GLU A 225 -19.01 21.10 -5.71
N THR A 226 -18.93 20.15 -4.77
CA THR A 226 -20.04 19.26 -4.43
C THR A 226 -20.39 19.44 -2.96
N ASP A 227 -21.64 19.78 -2.69
CA ASP A 227 -22.16 19.93 -1.34
C ASP A 227 -22.43 18.58 -0.66
N ALA A 228 -22.72 18.59 0.62
CA ALA A 228 -22.95 17.36 1.39
C ALA A 228 -24.11 16.53 0.84
N VAL A 229 -25.19 17.17 0.38
CA VAL A 229 -26.38 16.46 -0.14
C VAL A 229 -26.02 15.71 -1.43
N GLY A 230 -25.38 16.39 -2.36
CA GLY A 230 -24.91 15.79 -3.62
C GLY A 230 -23.90 14.68 -3.38
N ALA A 231 -22.96 14.89 -2.45
CA ALA A 231 -21.93 13.91 -2.13
C ALA A 231 -22.50 12.66 -1.44
N ILE A 232 -23.47 12.79 -0.54
CA ILE A 232 -24.18 11.65 0.08
C ILE A 232 -24.92 10.82 -0.97
N VAL A 233 -25.57 11.47 -1.94
CA VAL A 233 -26.25 10.76 -3.04
C VAL A 233 -25.26 9.94 -3.88
N ILE A 234 -24.07 10.50 -4.16
CA ILE A 234 -23.02 9.78 -4.87
C ILE A 234 -22.50 8.64 -4.00
N ALA A 235 -22.20 8.86 -2.73
CA ALA A 235 -21.74 7.84 -1.80
C ALA A 235 -22.69 6.63 -1.74
N GLU A 236 -23.99 6.89 -1.60
CA GLU A 236 -25.03 5.84 -1.56
C GLU A 236 -25.18 5.12 -2.91
N LYS A 237 -25.05 5.85 -4.03
CA LYS A 237 -25.00 5.23 -5.37
C LYS A 237 -23.83 4.27 -5.51
N LEU A 238 -22.62 4.67 -5.05
CA LEU A 238 -21.43 3.82 -5.09
C LEU A 238 -21.60 2.57 -4.22
N ARG A 239 -22.07 2.74 -2.99
CA ARG A 239 -22.35 1.63 -2.08
C ARG A 239 -23.32 0.61 -2.69
N ARG A 240 -24.46 1.08 -3.22
CA ARG A 240 -25.46 0.22 -3.89
C ARG A 240 -24.90 -0.41 -5.15
N GLY A 241 -24.07 0.30 -5.90
CA GLY A 241 -23.40 -0.22 -7.07
C GLY A 241 -22.52 -1.42 -6.75
N VAL A 242 -21.72 -1.33 -5.67
CA VAL A 242 -20.91 -2.47 -5.21
C VAL A 242 -21.79 -3.62 -4.73
N LEU A 243 -22.84 -3.34 -3.93
CA LEU A 243 -23.77 -4.37 -3.47
C LEU A 243 -24.47 -5.09 -4.63
N SER A 244 -24.75 -4.39 -5.74
CA SER A 244 -25.39 -4.96 -6.94
C SER A 244 -24.50 -5.91 -7.75
N LEU A 245 -23.17 -5.94 -7.49
CA LEU A 245 -22.27 -6.95 -8.04
C LEU A 245 -22.65 -8.36 -7.57
N ALA A 246 -23.36 -8.47 -6.42
CA ALA A 246 -23.80 -9.71 -5.82
C ALA A 246 -22.71 -10.78 -5.69
N LEU A 247 -21.44 -10.33 -5.46
CA LEU A 247 -20.31 -11.23 -5.26
C LEU A 247 -20.49 -12.01 -3.95
N PRO A 248 -20.54 -13.35 -3.97
CA PRO A 248 -20.77 -14.12 -2.75
C PRO A 248 -19.69 -13.89 -1.69
N HIS A 249 -20.11 -13.67 -0.45
CA HIS A 249 -19.21 -13.55 0.71
C HIS A 249 -19.80 -14.24 1.94
N ALA A 250 -19.81 -15.59 1.93
CA ALA A 250 -20.41 -16.41 2.98
C ALA A 250 -19.78 -16.25 4.38
N PHE A 251 -18.61 -15.60 4.48
CA PHE A 251 -17.86 -15.40 5.71
C PHE A 251 -17.90 -13.94 6.21
N SER A 252 -18.72 -13.11 5.59
CA SER A 252 -18.86 -11.71 5.99
C SER A 252 -19.84 -11.56 7.15
N ALA A 253 -19.47 -10.75 8.14
CA ALA A 253 -20.38 -10.30 9.19
C ALA A 253 -21.33 -9.17 8.72
N ALA A 254 -21.15 -8.65 7.51
CA ALA A 254 -21.95 -7.55 6.95
C ALA A 254 -23.10 -8.02 6.05
N GLY A 255 -23.13 -9.32 5.65
CA GLY A 255 -24.14 -9.89 4.77
C GLY A 255 -23.59 -11.04 3.94
N GLU A 256 -24.39 -11.62 3.04
CA GLU A 256 -24.00 -12.78 2.23
C GLU A 256 -23.24 -12.43 0.95
N VAL A 257 -23.10 -11.15 0.65
CA VAL A 257 -22.39 -10.63 -0.51
C VAL A 257 -21.41 -9.55 -0.12
N VAL A 258 -20.45 -9.28 -1.00
CA VAL A 258 -19.48 -8.18 -0.84
C VAL A 258 -20.24 -6.86 -0.73
N SER A 259 -19.90 -6.09 0.29
CA SER A 259 -20.41 -4.75 0.55
C SER A 259 -19.27 -3.79 0.90
N VAL A 260 -19.57 -2.52 0.97
CA VAL A 260 -18.63 -1.48 1.38
C VAL A 260 -19.23 -0.59 2.46
N SER A 261 -18.39 -0.20 3.42
CA SER A 261 -18.66 0.88 4.33
C SER A 261 -18.08 2.18 3.78
N VAL A 262 -18.82 3.26 3.93
CA VAL A 262 -18.48 4.57 3.35
C VAL A 262 -18.50 5.62 4.43
N GLY A 263 -17.38 6.33 4.58
CA GLY A 263 -17.27 7.52 5.40
C GLY A 263 -17.04 8.75 4.53
N GLY A 264 -17.71 9.84 4.79
CA GLY A 264 -17.51 11.04 4.01
C GLY A 264 -17.62 12.34 4.80
N ALA A 265 -17.01 13.37 4.26
CA ALA A 265 -17.04 14.71 4.82
C ALA A 265 -17.12 15.77 3.72
N THR A 266 -17.81 16.87 4.04
CA THR A 266 -17.87 18.09 3.22
C THR A 266 -17.46 19.28 4.03
N ILE A 267 -16.55 20.09 3.50
CA ILE A 267 -16.08 21.31 4.13
C ILE A 267 -15.99 22.47 3.14
N ASP A 268 -15.92 23.68 3.68
CA ASP A 268 -15.51 24.89 2.97
C ASP A 268 -14.06 25.22 3.36
N PRO A 269 -13.05 24.95 2.49
CA PRO A 269 -11.65 25.16 2.84
C PRO A 269 -11.28 26.63 3.12
N ALA A 270 -12.12 27.60 2.73
CA ALA A 270 -11.90 29.01 3.04
C ALA A 270 -12.17 29.32 4.51
N ARG A 271 -13.02 28.54 5.17
CA ARG A 271 -13.40 28.71 6.58
C ARG A 271 -12.50 27.97 7.55
N LEU A 272 -11.86 26.89 7.11
CA LEU A 272 -10.91 26.08 7.89
C LEU A 272 -9.49 26.60 7.68
N GLY A 273 -8.87 27.08 8.75
CA GLY A 273 -7.47 27.50 8.76
C GLY A 273 -6.47 26.33 8.71
N GLN A 274 -6.94 25.08 8.50
CA GLN A 274 -6.18 23.82 8.53
C GLN A 274 -5.94 23.32 7.10
N GLY A 275 -5.16 22.24 6.96
CA GLY A 275 -4.80 21.63 5.67
C GLY A 275 -5.80 20.56 5.20
N PRO A 276 -5.55 19.95 4.02
CA PRO A 276 -6.41 18.90 3.46
C PRO A 276 -6.48 17.64 4.34
N GLU A 277 -5.50 17.42 5.23
CA GLU A 277 -5.48 16.28 6.14
C GLU A 277 -6.67 16.29 7.11
N GLU A 278 -7.26 17.47 7.40
CA GLU A 278 -8.42 17.54 8.28
C GLU A 278 -9.66 16.96 7.62
N LEU A 279 -9.87 17.22 6.33
CA LEU A 279 -10.94 16.61 5.55
C LEU A 279 -10.80 15.07 5.53
N LEU A 280 -9.58 14.58 5.36
CA LEU A 280 -9.29 13.14 5.40
C LEU A 280 -9.63 12.53 6.77
N LYS A 281 -9.22 13.17 7.87
CA LYS A 281 -9.53 12.72 9.23
C LYS A 281 -11.03 12.69 9.53
N LEU A 282 -11.77 13.70 9.06
CA LEU A 282 -13.23 13.76 9.22
C LEU A 282 -13.91 12.60 8.48
N ALA A 283 -13.51 12.33 7.24
CA ALA A 283 -14.04 11.21 6.45
C ALA A 283 -13.69 9.85 7.07
N ASP A 284 -12.46 9.68 7.57
CA ASP A 284 -12.02 8.45 8.24
C ASP A 284 -12.82 8.19 9.54
N ALA A 285 -13.04 9.21 10.34
CA ALA A 285 -13.89 9.09 11.54
C ALA A 285 -15.32 8.63 11.19
N ARG A 286 -15.89 9.07 10.08
CA ARG A 286 -17.21 8.62 9.61
C ARG A 286 -17.15 7.19 9.07
N LEU A 287 -16.08 6.79 8.37
CA LEU A 287 -15.89 5.40 7.96
C LEU A 287 -15.84 4.47 9.17
N TYR A 288 -15.13 4.87 10.21
CA TYR A 288 -15.09 4.12 11.47
C TYR A 288 -16.49 3.94 12.07
N GLU A 289 -17.32 5.01 12.10
CA GLU A 289 -18.71 4.92 12.55
C GLU A 289 -19.56 4.00 11.69
N ALA A 290 -19.44 4.08 10.35
CA ALA A 290 -20.15 3.20 9.44
C ALA A 290 -19.83 1.72 9.71
N LYS A 291 -18.55 1.38 9.91
CA LYS A 291 -18.10 0.02 10.27
C LYS A 291 -18.67 -0.46 11.61
N HIS A 292 -18.70 0.40 12.63
CA HIS A 292 -19.21 0.04 13.96
C HIS A 292 -20.74 0.01 14.04
N ALA A 293 -21.44 0.76 13.22
CA ALA A 293 -22.89 0.76 13.16
C ALA A 293 -23.49 -0.45 12.39
N GLY A 294 -22.67 -1.41 11.95
CA GLY A 294 -23.09 -2.65 11.30
C GLY A 294 -22.70 -2.77 9.82
N ARG A 295 -21.78 -1.92 9.35
CA ARG A 295 -21.24 -1.94 7.97
C ARG A 295 -22.29 -1.70 6.88
N ASN A 296 -21.88 -1.83 5.60
CA ASN A 296 -22.74 -1.68 4.43
C ASN A 296 -23.60 -0.41 4.49
N ARG A 297 -23.01 0.74 4.82
CA ARG A 297 -23.70 2.02 4.99
C ARG A 297 -22.82 3.21 4.73
N VAL A 298 -23.47 4.37 4.60
CA VAL A 298 -22.84 5.67 4.50
C VAL A 298 -22.96 6.38 5.86
N ALA A 299 -21.84 6.93 6.36
CA ALA A 299 -21.84 7.90 7.45
C ALA A 299 -21.19 9.20 6.97
N TRP A 300 -21.76 10.34 7.34
CA TRP A 300 -21.36 11.63 6.79
C TRP A 300 -21.20 12.70 7.86
N THR A 301 -20.28 13.63 7.64
CA THR A 301 -20.24 14.90 8.36
C THR A 301 -20.17 16.07 7.39
N ALA A 302 -20.93 17.11 7.66
CA ALA A 302 -20.82 18.39 6.95
C ALA A 302 -20.57 19.47 7.98
N GLU A 303 -19.64 20.39 7.71
CA GLU A 303 -19.56 21.59 8.51
C GLU A 303 -20.82 22.43 8.30
N SER A 304 -21.32 22.97 9.40
CA SER A 304 -22.48 23.86 9.37
C SER A 304 -22.17 25.11 8.55
N ILE A 305 -22.81 25.24 7.39
CA ILE A 305 -22.70 26.43 6.55
C ILE A 305 -23.42 27.62 7.14
N ASP A 306 -24.42 27.41 8.03
CA ASP A 306 -25.30 28.45 8.59
C ASP A 306 -25.66 28.28 10.08
N GLY A 307 -24.73 27.75 10.91
CA GLY A 307 -25.01 27.57 12.35
C GLY A 307 -26.09 26.52 12.68
N ARG A 308 -26.49 25.70 11.71
CA ARG A 308 -27.35 24.53 11.94
C ARG A 308 -26.47 23.36 12.37
N PRO A 309 -26.92 22.50 13.29
CA PRO A 309 -26.12 21.32 13.68
C PRO A 309 -25.78 20.46 12.46
N PRO A 310 -24.59 19.85 12.44
CA PRO A 310 -24.20 18.96 11.35
C PRO A 310 -25.26 17.86 11.19
N ILE A 311 -25.65 17.61 9.95
CA ILE A 311 -26.53 16.48 9.63
C ILE A 311 -25.69 15.22 9.81
N GLY A 312 -25.70 14.68 11.02
CA GLY A 312 -25.20 13.36 11.33
C GLY A 312 -26.30 12.35 10.99
N GLU A 313 -26.46 11.96 9.74
CA GLU A 313 -27.36 10.87 9.39
C GLU A 313 -26.57 9.64 9.00
N VAL A 314 -26.77 8.57 9.78
CA VAL A 314 -26.46 7.20 9.39
C VAL A 314 -27.64 6.73 8.54
N LEU A 315 -27.54 6.85 7.21
CA LEU A 315 -28.51 6.28 6.30
C LEU A 315 -28.23 4.78 6.13
N GLY A 316 -29.11 3.95 6.63
CA GLY A 316 -29.11 2.49 6.54
C GLY A 316 -29.82 1.96 5.31
#